data_fa92b9b05d453fb1e8ae91b656a3ce2c
#
_entry.id   fa92b9b05d453fb1e8ae91b656a3ce2c
#
_cell.length_a   1.000
_cell.length_b   1.000
_cell.length_c   1.000
_cell.angle_alpha   90.00
_cell.angle_beta   90.00
_cell.angle_gamma   90.00
#
_symmetry.space_group_name_H-M   'P 1'
#
loop_
_entity.id
_entity.type
_entity.pdbx_description
1 polymer ?
#
loop_
_entity_poly.entity_id
_entity_poly.type
_entity_poly.pdbx_seq_one_letter_code
_entity_poly.pdbx_strand_id
1 'polypeptide(L)'
;CVWDFEECKKEHVLKGHGWDVKSVHWHPTKGLLASGSKDSKLKLWDPRAGKQVANIHAHNNTITTVRWNPNGRWLLSGSRDHHLKVFDIRNLQSFRTFLGHKKEVTCVAWHKSEEEVFVSGGFEGSLNFWTVDQAKPQASISHAHDASVWGVDWHPLGHCLASCSQDKTTKFWGRNHPGDTMADQYNLDMLPEEERAEAKMALKEKLEKDERMNEKRKAKVLERIETNDDKSLFWDQAAIPGLRTADDSNAPQ
;
A
#
# COMPACT_ATOMS: atom_id res chain seq x y z
N CYS A 1 -12.30 -21.96 8.45
CA CYS A 1 -12.45 -23.42 8.38
C CYS A 1 -11.45 -23.97 7.38
N VAL A 2 -10.95 -25.16 7.63
CA VAL A 2 -10.17 -26.00 6.70
C VAL A 2 -11.13 -27.03 6.15
N TRP A 3 -11.13 -27.20 4.85
CA TRP A 3 -11.98 -28.14 4.15
C TRP A 3 -11.14 -29.11 3.35
N ASP A 4 -11.53 -30.38 3.35
CA ASP A 4 -11.06 -31.32 2.37
C ASP A 4 -11.83 -31.10 1.07
N PHE A 5 -11.09 -30.84 -0.01
CA PHE A 5 -11.68 -30.53 -1.30
C PHE A 5 -12.26 -31.75 -2.01
N GLU A 6 -11.61 -32.92 -1.85
CA GLU A 6 -12.02 -34.17 -2.48
C GLU A 6 -13.30 -34.72 -1.84
N GLU A 7 -13.35 -34.73 -0.51
CA GLU A 7 -14.50 -35.22 0.24
C GLU A 7 -15.57 -34.16 0.49
N CYS A 8 -15.32 -32.88 0.15
CA CYS A 8 -16.17 -31.75 0.43
C CYS A 8 -16.56 -31.65 1.90
N LYS A 9 -15.70 -32.13 2.80
CA LYS A 9 -15.93 -32.15 4.24
C LYS A 9 -15.12 -31.09 4.95
N LYS A 10 -15.70 -30.55 6.01
CA LYS A 10 -15.01 -29.67 6.91
C LYS A 10 -14.16 -30.47 7.89
N GLU A 11 -12.83 -30.32 7.79
CA GLU A 11 -11.90 -30.97 8.69
C GLU A 11 -11.78 -30.24 10.01
N HIS A 12 -11.39 -28.96 9.97
CA HIS A 12 -11.11 -28.18 11.17
C HIS A 12 -11.73 -26.79 11.16
N VAL A 13 -12.13 -26.33 12.35
CA VAL A 13 -12.55 -24.95 12.60
C VAL A 13 -11.51 -24.26 13.46
N LEU A 14 -10.75 -23.34 12.86
CA LEU A 14 -9.74 -22.54 13.55
C LEU A 14 -10.40 -21.40 14.31
N LYS A 15 -10.62 -21.59 15.60
CA LYS A 15 -11.26 -20.59 16.48
C LYS A 15 -10.19 -19.85 17.29
N GLY A 16 -10.38 -18.53 17.48
CA GLY A 16 -9.48 -17.76 18.34
C GLY A 16 -9.32 -16.28 18.01
N HIS A 17 -9.72 -15.81 16.82
CA HIS A 17 -9.83 -14.37 16.57
C HIS A 17 -11.03 -13.79 17.31
N GLY A 18 -10.87 -12.57 17.85
CA GLY A 18 -11.92 -11.86 18.57
C GLY A 18 -12.93 -11.16 17.65
N TRP A 19 -12.53 -10.91 16.40
CA TRP A 19 -13.32 -10.24 15.37
C TRP A 19 -13.11 -10.85 13.99
N ASP A 20 -13.74 -10.24 12.97
CA ASP A 20 -13.71 -10.70 11.59
C ASP A 20 -12.30 -10.93 11.07
N VAL A 21 -12.07 -12.08 10.47
CA VAL A 21 -10.86 -12.37 9.70
C VAL A 21 -11.01 -11.77 8.31
N LYS A 22 -10.08 -10.90 7.92
CA LYS A 22 -10.12 -10.20 6.63
C LYS A 22 -9.25 -10.88 5.58
N SER A 23 -8.16 -11.50 5.99
CA SER A 23 -7.22 -12.13 5.06
C SER A 23 -6.67 -13.41 5.64
N VAL A 24 -6.45 -14.36 4.76
CA VAL A 24 -5.81 -15.64 5.06
C VAL A 24 -4.88 -16.02 3.92
N HIS A 25 -3.74 -16.60 4.24
CA HIS A 25 -2.80 -17.07 3.24
C HIS A 25 -2.04 -18.32 3.72
N TRP A 26 -1.91 -19.30 2.82
CA TRP A 26 -1.14 -20.51 3.07
C TRP A 26 0.36 -20.26 2.91
N HIS A 27 1.14 -20.88 3.78
CA HIS A 27 2.59 -20.92 3.62
C HIS A 27 2.96 -21.70 2.33
N PRO A 28 3.92 -21.22 1.54
CA PRO A 28 4.20 -21.81 0.22
C PRO A 28 4.67 -23.27 0.27
N THR A 29 5.38 -23.69 1.34
CA THR A 29 6.00 -25.02 1.42
C THR A 29 5.66 -25.80 2.68
N LYS A 30 5.20 -25.13 3.75
CA LYS A 30 4.89 -25.77 5.04
C LYS A 30 3.39 -25.83 5.26
N GLY A 31 2.92 -26.82 6.02
CA GLY A 31 1.55 -26.89 6.49
C GLY A 31 1.26 -25.83 7.57
N LEU A 32 1.33 -24.55 7.21
CA LEU A 32 1.12 -23.43 8.09
C LEU A 32 0.21 -22.38 7.42
N LEU A 33 -0.71 -21.82 8.18
CA LEU A 33 -1.65 -20.84 7.72
C LEU A 33 -1.44 -19.53 8.50
N ALA A 34 -1.46 -18.39 7.82
CA ALA A 34 -1.47 -17.08 8.44
C ALA A 34 -2.84 -16.41 8.25
N SER A 35 -3.33 -15.74 9.27
CA SER A 35 -4.58 -14.97 9.20
C SER A 35 -4.43 -13.60 9.84
N GLY A 36 -5.01 -12.58 9.19
CA GLY A 36 -5.12 -11.21 9.68
C GLY A 36 -6.57 -10.84 9.94
N SER A 37 -6.83 -10.15 11.04
CA SER A 37 -8.16 -9.86 11.51
C SER A 37 -8.36 -8.39 11.90
N LYS A 38 -9.62 -8.03 12.03
CA LYS A 38 -10.06 -6.73 12.58
C LYS A 38 -9.65 -6.55 14.05
N ASP A 39 -9.28 -7.62 14.76
CA ASP A 39 -8.75 -7.56 16.14
C ASP A 39 -7.28 -7.10 16.21
N SER A 40 -6.70 -6.62 15.09
CA SER A 40 -5.32 -6.15 14.94
C SER A 40 -4.27 -7.23 15.17
N LYS A 41 -4.68 -8.49 15.24
CA LYS A 41 -3.81 -9.63 15.50
C LYS A 41 -3.54 -10.42 14.24
N LEU A 42 -2.29 -10.82 14.12
CA LEU A 42 -1.82 -11.79 13.15
C LEU A 42 -1.69 -13.13 13.86
N LYS A 43 -2.33 -14.16 13.35
CA LYS A 43 -2.28 -15.50 13.93
C LYS A 43 -1.73 -16.49 12.93
N LEU A 44 -0.91 -17.40 13.46
CA LEU A 44 -0.41 -18.56 12.73
C LEU A 44 -1.10 -19.82 13.26
N TRP A 45 -1.45 -20.70 12.35
CA TRP A 45 -2.21 -21.90 12.63
C TRP A 45 -1.55 -23.12 12.02
N ASP A 46 -1.60 -24.23 12.75
CA ASP A 46 -1.38 -25.54 12.19
C ASP A 46 -2.73 -26.09 11.72
N PRO A 47 -2.96 -26.19 10.40
CA PRO A 47 -4.23 -26.68 9.87
C PRO A 47 -4.46 -28.16 10.16
N ARG A 48 -3.42 -28.97 10.33
CA ARG A 48 -3.52 -30.41 10.62
C ARG A 48 -3.97 -30.66 12.06
N ALA A 49 -3.38 -29.93 12.99
CA ALA A 49 -3.73 -30.03 14.41
C ALA A 49 -4.98 -29.21 14.78
N GLY A 50 -5.43 -28.32 13.88
CA GLY A 50 -6.52 -27.38 14.16
C GLY A 50 -6.20 -26.38 15.27
N LYS A 51 -4.91 -26.14 15.56
CA LYS A 51 -4.45 -25.33 16.70
C LYS A 51 -3.75 -24.05 16.27
N GLN A 52 -3.87 -23.01 17.12
CA GLN A 52 -3.10 -21.79 17.00
C GLN A 52 -1.65 -22.06 17.43
N VAL A 53 -0.70 -21.70 16.56
CA VAL A 53 0.76 -21.80 16.79
C VAL A 53 1.29 -20.51 17.40
N ALA A 54 0.90 -19.36 16.85
CA ALA A 54 1.35 -18.07 17.32
C ALA A 54 0.24 -17.01 17.27
N ASN A 55 0.38 -15.99 18.11
CA ASN A 55 -0.51 -14.84 18.18
C ASN A 55 0.34 -13.58 18.35
N ILE A 56 0.33 -12.71 17.35
CA ILE A 56 1.16 -11.53 17.27
C ILE A 56 0.24 -10.30 17.24
N HIS A 57 0.44 -9.36 18.14
CA HIS A 57 -0.18 -8.04 18.06
C HIS A 57 0.58 -7.20 17.01
N ALA A 58 0.15 -7.31 15.76
CA ALA A 58 0.92 -6.83 14.62
C ALA A 58 0.73 -5.33 14.36
N HIS A 59 -0.50 -4.84 14.49
CA HIS A 59 -0.89 -3.48 14.10
C HIS A 59 -1.76 -2.82 15.17
N ASN A 60 -1.95 -1.51 15.03
CA ASN A 60 -2.84 -0.73 15.88
C ASN A 60 -4.29 -0.69 15.40
N ASN A 61 -4.54 -1.18 14.18
CA ASN A 61 -5.86 -1.21 13.57
C ASN A 61 -6.04 -2.52 12.78
N THR A 62 -7.20 -2.68 12.14
CA THR A 62 -7.59 -3.84 11.33
C THR A 62 -6.50 -4.22 10.33
N ILE A 63 -6.12 -5.48 10.34
CA ILE A 63 -5.28 -6.07 9.30
C ILE A 63 -6.17 -6.41 8.12
N THR A 64 -5.91 -5.77 6.97
CA THR A 64 -6.68 -5.92 5.74
C THR A 64 -6.16 -7.06 4.88
N THR A 65 -4.85 -7.25 4.86
CA THR A 65 -4.19 -8.19 3.98
C THR A 65 -2.97 -8.82 4.62
N VAL A 66 -2.75 -10.09 4.30
CA VAL A 66 -1.60 -10.88 4.76
C VAL A 66 -1.11 -11.74 3.60
N ARG A 67 0.19 -11.73 3.32
CA ARG A 67 0.81 -12.53 2.24
C ARG A 67 2.15 -13.12 2.66
N TRP A 68 2.30 -14.42 2.49
CA TRP A 68 3.58 -15.08 2.61
C TRP A 68 4.49 -14.72 1.44
N ASN A 69 5.75 -14.48 1.74
CA ASN A 69 6.78 -14.41 0.72
C ASN A 69 7.00 -15.81 0.11
N PRO A 70 7.28 -15.92 -1.20
CA PRO A 70 7.61 -17.20 -1.84
C PRO A 70 8.75 -17.98 -1.16
N ASN A 71 9.70 -17.28 -0.52
CA ASN A 71 10.80 -17.92 0.23
C ASN A 71 10.35 -18.63 1.53
N GLY A 72 9.13 -18.43 1.98
CA GLY A 72 8.57 -19.02 3.19
C GLY A 72 9.16 -18.51 4.52
N ARG A 73 10.00 -17.48 4.51
CA ARG A 73 10.59 -16.90 5.73
C ARG A 73 9.86 -15.66 6.21
N TRP A 74 9.35 -14.87 5.28
CA TRP A 74 8.75 -13.56 5.55
C TRP A 74 7.25 -13.57 5.35
N LEU A 75 6.59 -12.88 6.25
CA LEU A 75 5.16 -12.64 6.20
C LEU A 75 4.91 -11.13 6.14
N LEU A 76 4.25 -10.67 5.11
CA LEU A 76 3.88 -9.27 4.91
C LEU A 76 2.44 -9.07 5.36
N SER A 77 2.20 -8.03 6.13
CA SER A 77 0.86 -7.59 6.52
C SER A 77 0.64 -6.12 6.17
N GLY A 78 -0.56 -5.82 5.72
CA GLY A 78 -1.05 -4.46 5.49
C GLY A 78 -2.25 -4.18 6.37
N SER A 79 -2.37 -2.94 6.84
CA SER A 79 -3.38 -2.55 7.81
C SER A 79 -4.05 -1.21 7.49
N ARG A 80 -5.20 -1.00 8.13
CA ARG A 80 -5.89 0.29 8.19
C ARG A 80 -5.14 1.38 8.97
N ASP A 81 -4.06 1.02 9.68
CA ASP A 81 -3.18 1.98 10.33
C ASP A 81 -2.17 2.64 9.37
N HIS A 82 -2.34 2.44 8.04
CA HIS A 82 -1.55 2.96 6.93
C HIS A 82 -0.15 2.34 6.82
N HIS A 83 0.17 1.38 7.68
CA HIS A 83 1.48 0.74 7.74
C HIS A 83 1.47 -0.64 7.08
N LEU A 84 2.63 -0.98 6.55
CA LEU A 84 2.97 -2.33 6.16
C LEU A 84 4.05 -2.84 7.09
N LYS A 85 3.99 -4.10 7.46
CA LYS A 85 5.00 -4.73 8.30
C LYS A 85 5.41 -6.08 7.73
N VAL A 86 6.71 -6.33 7.74
CA VAL A 86 7.28 -7.64 7.41
C VAL A 86 7.73 -8.31 8.70
N PHE A 87 7.31 -9.55 8.88
CA PHE A 87 7.65 -10.39 10.02
C PHE A 87 8.56 -11.54 9.59
N ASP A 88 9.61 -11.81 10.36
CA ASP A 88 10.37 -13.05 10.24
C ASP A 88 9.69 -14.13 11.10
N ILE A 89 9.31 -15.23 10.46
CA ILE A 89 8.60 -16.33 11.12
C ILE A 89 9.43 -17.00 12.22
N ARG A 90 10.77 -16.92 12.14
CA ARG A 90 11.66 -17.58 13.11
C ARG A 90 11.65 -16.88 14.47
N ASN A 91 11.55 -15.55 14.45
CA ASN A 91 11.58 -14.72 15.65
C ASN A 91 10.19 -14.21 16.03
N LEU A 92 9.20 -14.34 15.14
CA LEU A 92 7.83 -13.81 15.29
C LEU A 92 7.79 -12.30 15.62
N GLN A 93 8.83 -11.58 15.22
CA GLN A 93 8.95 -10.13 15.41
C GLN A 93 8.86 -9.41 14.08
N SER A 94 8.39 -8.17 14.14
CA SER A 94 8.40 -7.31 12.97
C SER A 94 9.84 -6.94 12.63
N PHE A 95 10.28 -7.39 11.48
CA PHE A 95 11.60 -7.10 10.96
C PHE A 95 11.69 -5.64 10.49
N ARG A 96 10.64 -5.15 9.82
CA ARG A 96 10.58 -3.76 9.34
C ARG A 96 9.14 -3.26 9.23
N THR A 97 8.99 -1.94 9.43
CA THR A 97 7.75 -1.20 9.19
C THR A 97 7.96 -0.24 8.03
N PHE A 98 7.01 -0.18 7.11
CA PHE A 98 7.04 0.63 5.91
C PHE A 98 5.99 1.73 6.00
N LEU A 99 6.41 2.96 5.67
CA LEU A 99 5.62 4.17 5.77
C LEU A 99 5.55 4.86 4.42
N GLY A 100 4.34 5.18 3.94
CA GLY A 100 4.19 5.87 2.65
C GLY A 100 2.76 5.96 2.13
N HIS A 101 1.85 5.11 2.61
CA HIS A 101 0.43 5.28 2.31
C HIS A 101 -0.21 6.38 3.16
N LYS A 102 -1.02 7.21 2.52
CA LYS A 102 -1.78 8.29 3.19
C LYS A 102 -3.09 7.81 3.80
N LYS A 103 -3.60 6.69 3.31
CA LYS A 103 -4.81 6.02 3.78
C LYS A 103 -4.56 4.54 4.04
N GLU A 104 -5.62 3.80 4.28
CA GLU A 104 -5.58 2.36 4.56
C GLU A 104 -4.89 1.58 3.43
N VAL A 105 -4.07 0.62 3.81
CA VAL A 105 -3.55 -0.38 2.87
C VAL A 105 -4.65 -1.43 2.63
N THR A 106 -4.98 -1.68 1.38
CA THR A 106 -6.06 -2.60 1.01
C THR A 106 -5.56 -3.96 0.55
N CYS A 107 -4.48 -3.97 -0.23
CA CYS A 107 -3.92 -5.19 -0.81
C CYS A 107 -2.40 -5.11 -0.91
N VAL A 108 -1.76 -6.29 -0.93
CA VAL A 108 -0.33 -6.44 -1.12
C VAL A 108 -0.02 -7.67 -1.95
N ALA A 109 1.09 -7.64 -2.70
CA ALA A 109 1.62 -8.80 -3.41
C ALA A 109 3.15 -8.78 -3.41
N TRP A 110 3.74 -9.95 -3.13
CA TRP A 110 5.15 -10.18 -3.31
C TRP A 110 5.49 -10.42 -4.78
N HIS A 111 6.64 -9.95 -5.21
CA HIS A 111 7.17 -10.29 -6.51
C HIS A 111 7.47 -11.80 -6.56
N LYS A 112 7.26 -12.44 -7.72
CA LYS A 112 7.33 -13.92 -7.79
C LYS A 112 8.76 -14.45 -7.81
N SER A 113 9.71 -13.73 -8.42
CA SER A 113 11.12 -14.12 -8.53
C SER A 113 12.04 -13.30 -7.61
N GLU A 114 11.71 -12.04 -7.33
CA GLU A 114 12.51 -11.15 -6.48
C GLU A 114 11.97 -11.20 -5.04
N GLU A 115 12.69 -11.88 -4.15
CA GLU A 115 12.25 -12.10 -2.77
C GLU A 115 12.08 -10.81 -1.96
N GLU A 116 12.83 -9.76 -2.30
CA GLU A 116 12.85 -8.51 -1.55
C GLU A 116 11.84 -7.47 -2.05
N VAL A 117 11.23 -7.70 -3.20
CA VAL A 117 10.34 -6.74 -3.85
C VAL A 117 8.88 -7.09 -3.59
N PHE A 118 8.10 -6.09 -3.23
CA PHE A 118 6.65 -6.21 -3.11
C PHE A 118 5.95 -4.91 -3.52
N VAL A 119 4.67 -5.02 -3.79
CA VAL A 119 3.79 -3.90 -4.14
C VAL A 119 2.62 -3.85 -3.17
N SER A 120 2.12 -2.65 -2.91
CA SER A 120 0.91 -2.43 -2.12
C SER A 120 -0.03 -1.47 -2.81
N GLY A 121 -1.32 -1.74 -2.68
CA GLY A 121 -2.40 -0.85 -3.08
C GLY A 121 -3.03 -0.17 -1.88
N GLY A 122 -3.38 1.12 -2.05
CA GLY A 122 -4.00 1.93 -1.01
C GLY A 122 -5.46 2.27 -1.31
N PHE A 123 -6.18 2.64 -0.27
CA PHE A 123 -7.55 3.13 -0.36
C PHE A 123 -7.65 4.46 -1.13
N GLU A 124 -6.54 5.20 -1.24
CA GLU A 124 -6.43 6.42 -2.04
C GLU A 124 -6.28 6.19 -3.55
N GLY A 125 -6.23 4.94 -4.02
CA GLY A 125 -6.00 4.61 -5.43
C GLY A 125 -4.52 4.59 -5.83
N SER A 126 -3.60 4.66 -4.88
CA SER A 126 -2.16 4.62 -5.12
C SER A 126 -1.62 3.20 -5.18
N LEU A 127 -0.55 3.02 -5.94
CA LEU A 127 0.29 1.84 -5.93
C LEU A 127 1.69 2.24 -5.48
N ASN A 128 2.21 1.56 -4.47
CA ASN A 128 3.56 1.77 -3.96
C ASN A 128 4.40 0.51 -4.15
N PHE A 129 5.60 0.70 -4.68
CA PHE A 129 6.60 -0.34 -4.89
C PHE A 129 7.67 -0.24 -3.82
N TRP A 130 8.01 -1.37 -3.23
CA TRP A 130 8.87 -1.45 -2.06
C TRP A 130 9.98 -2.47 -2.24
N THR A 131 11.09 -2.18 -1.57
CA THR A 131 12.15 -3.16 -1.32
C THR A 131 12.29 -3.35 0.19
N VAL A 132 12.49 -4.58 0.63
CA VAL A 132 12.60 -4.90 2.06
C VAL A 132 13.70 -4.10 2.76
N ASP A 133 14.74 -3.70 2.05
CA ASP A 133 15.86 -2.93 2.61
C ASP A 133 15.51 -1.49 2.96
N GLN A 134 14.49 -0.90 2.34
CA GLN A 134 14.15 0.50 2.50
C GLN A 134 12.77 0.68 3.12
N ALA A 135 12.67 1.50 4.19
CA ALA A 135 11.40 1.80 4.84
C ALA A 135 10.48 2.73 4.04
N LYS A 136 11.03 3.43 3.04
CA LYS A 136 10.28 4.31 2.13
C LYS A 136 10.03 3.60 0.80
N PRO A 137 8.94 3.93 0.09
CA PRO A 137 8.68 3.35 -1.21
C PRO A 137 9.76 3.76 -2.21
N GLN A 138 10.21 2.82 -3.04
CA GLN A 138 11.13 3.10 -4.15
C GLN A 138 10.43 3.90 -5.25
N ALA A 139 9.18 3.54 -5.54
CA ALA A 139 8.34 4.23 -6.50
C ALA A 139 6.90 4.29 -5.99
N SER A 140 6.20 5.37 -6.32
CA SER A 140 4.82 5.57 -5.95
C SER A 140 4.04 6.16 -7.12
N ILE A 141 2.96 5.50 -7.49
CA ILE A 141 2.00 5.97 -8.48
C ILE A 141 0.78 6.47 -7.74
N SER A 142 0.71 7.79 -7.48
CA SER A 142 -0.30 8.40 -6.61
C SER A 142 -1.72 8.29 -7.15
N HIS A 143 -1.88 8.26 -8.46
CA HIS A 143 -3.16 8.17 -9.16
C HIS A 143 -3.15 6.98 -10.14
N ALA A 144 -2.77 5.81 -9.61
CA ALA A 144 -2.84 4.58 -10.37
C ALA A 144 -4.29 4.24 -10.73
N HIS A 145 -5.21 4.52 -9.80
CA HIS A 145 -6.66 4.37 -9.97
C HIS A 145 -7.40 5.57 -9.39
N ASP A 146 -8.61 5.80 -9.88
CA ASP A 146 -9.48 6.90 -9.42
C ASP A 146 -10.18 6.58 -8.09
N ALA A 147 -10.18 5.30 -7.69
CA ALA A 147 -10.77 4.82 -6.45
C ALA A 147 -9.87 3.76 -5.78
N SER A 148 -10.33 3.19 -4.68
CA SER A 148 -9.58 2.23 -3.88
C SER A 148 -9.11 1.02 -4.69
N VAL A 149 -7.84 0.66 -4.55
CA VAL A 149 -7.29 -0.57 -5.13
C VAL A 149 -7.70 -1.75 -4.25
N TRP A 150 -8.39 -2.75 -4.79
CA TRP A 150 -8.83 -3.91 -4.02
C TRP A 150 -7.97 -5.14 -4.20
N GLY A 151 -7.29 -5.24 -5.33
CA GLY A 151 -6.45 -6.39 -5.62
C GLY A 151 -5.24 -6.00 -6.43
N VAL A 152 -4.14 -6.68 -6.17
CA VAL A 152 -2.90 -6.56 -6.92
C VAL A 152 -2.24 -7.93 -6.96
N ASP A 153 -1.74 -8.32 -8.11
CA ASP A 153 -0.93 -9.54 -8.24
C ASP A 153 0.07 -9.43 -9.40
N TRP A 154 1.19 -10.10 -9.23
CA TRP A 154 2.25 -10.17 -10.21
C TRP A 154 2.01 -11.34 -11.17
N HIS A 155 2.35 -11.12 -12.42
CA HIS A 155 2.48 -12.21 -13.38
C HIS A 155 3.50 -13.24 -12.85
N PRO A 156 3.32 -14.55 -13.07
CA PRO A 156 4.25 -15.58 -12.58
C PRO A 156 5.72 -15.35 -12.96
N LEU A 157 5.99 -14.78 -14.13
CA LEU A 157 7.33 -14.41 -14.59
C LEU A 157 7.84 -13.06 -14.04
N GLY A 158 7.02 -12.33 -13.27
CA GLY A 158 7.43 -11.08 -12.62
C GLY A 158 7.52 -9.83 -13.51
N HIS A 159 7.30 -9.92 -14.81
CA HIS A 159 7.47 -8.79 -15.72
C HIS A 159 6.25 -7.85 -15.80
N CYS A 160 5.11 -8.29 -15.33
CA CYS A 160 3.85 -7.54 -15.39
C CYS A 160 3.11 -7.62 -14.06
N LEU A 161 2.49 -6.52 -13.68
CA LEU A 161 1.62 -6.41 -12.51
C LEU A 161 0.21 -6.10 -12.97
N ALA A 162 -0.79 -6.76 -12.40
CA ALA A 162 -2.19 -6.43 -12.57
C ALA A 162 -2.72 -5.77 -11.30
N SER A 163 -3.54 -4.73 -11.44
CA SER A 163 -4.26 -4.11 -10.34
C SER A 163 -5.73 -3.94 -10.68
N CYS A 164 -6.61 -4.18 -9.72
CA CYS A 164 -8.04 -3.95 -9.86
C CYS A 164 -8.56 -3.01 -8.77
N SER A 165 -9.54 -2.19 -9.14
CA SER A 165 -10.02 -1.11 -8.29
C SER A 165 -11.54 -1.03 -8.26
N GLN A 166 -12.03 -0.27 -7.29
CA GLN A 166 -13.43 0.12 -7.17
C GLN A 166 -13.89 1.03 -8.32
N ASP A 167 -12.97 1.63 -9.07
CA ASP A 167 -13.26 2.42 -10.28
C ASP A 167 -13.76 1.56 -11.47
N LYS A 168 -13.96 0.26 -11.24
CA LYS A 168 -14.42 -0.72 -12.21
C LYS A 168 -13.41 -1.00 -13.33
N THR A 169 -12.15 -0.63 -13.10
CA THR A 169 -11.06 -0.89 -14.06
C THR A 169 -10.05 -1.89 -13.51
N THR A 170 -9.46 -2.65 -14.43
CA THR A 170 -8.27 -3.43 -14.21
C THR A 170 -7.17 -2.87 -15.09
N LYS A 171 -6.03 -2.56 -14.50
CA LYS A 171 -4.88 -2.00 -15.19
C LYS A 171 -3.71 -2.95 -15.12
N PHE A 172 -2.95 -3.01 -16.23
CA PHE A 172 -1.72 -3.78 -16.33
C PHE A 172 -0.53 -2.83 -16.37
N TRP A 173 0.49 -3.16 -15.60
CA TRP A 173 1.70 -2.35 -15.43
C TRP A 173 2.88 -3.20 -15.86
N GLY A 174 3.60 -2.74 -16.85
CA GLY A 174 4.84 -3.36 -17.33
C GLY A 174 6.03 -2.45 -17.06
N ARG A 175 7.24 -3.03 -17.04
CA ARG A 175 8.47 -2.25 -17.10
C ARG A 175 8.67 -1.79 -18.54
N ASN A 176 9.16 -0.56 -18.71
CA ASN A 176 9.60 -0.10 -20.00
C ASN A 176 10.77 -0.93 -20.49
N HIS A 177 10.91 -1.05 -21.81
CA HIS A 177 12.09 -1.67 -22.40
C HIS A 177 13.36 -0.91 -22.00
N PRO A 178 14.52 -1.59 -21.85
CA PRO A 178 15.78 -0.93 -21.62
C PRO A 178 16.06 0.10 -22.73
N GLY A 179 16.28 1.36 -22.33
CA GLY A 179 16.47 2.48 -23.27
C GLY A 179 15.20 3.29 -23.56
N ASP A 180 14.05 2.89 -23.07
CA ASP A 180 12.83 3.67 -23.17
C ASP A 180 12.90 4.87 -22.22
N THR A 181 12.82 6.07 -22.76
CA THR A 181 13.01 7.32 -22.01
C THR A 181 11.81 7.74 -21.17
N MET A 182 10.77 6.92 -21.07
CA MET A 182 9.50 7.29 -20.40
C MET A 182 8.83 8.56 -20.97
N ALA A 183 9.21 8.96 -22.17
CA ALA A 183 8.72 10.17 -22.80
C ALA A 183 7.23 10.07 -23.19
N ASP A 184 6.77 8.83 -23.40
CA ASP A 184 5.38 8.56 -23.79
C ASP A 184 4.55 7.97 -22.65
N GLN A 185 4.33 8.78 -21.62
CA GLN A 185 3.51 8.42 -20.45
C GLN A 185 2.06 8.01 -20.82
N TYR A 186 1.58 8.38 -21.98
CA TYR A 186 0.21 8.17 -22.44
C TYR A 186 0.09 7.20 -23.62
N ASN A 187 1.17 6.50 -23.96
CA ASN A 187 1.26 5.57 -25.10
C ASN A 187 0.83 6.18 -26.45
N LEU A 188 1.10 7.46 -26.64
CA LEU A 188 0.76 8.19 -27.86
C LEU A 188 1.54 7.69 -29.07
N ASP A 189 2.75 7.15 -28.84
CA ASP A 189 3.60 6.62 -29.91
C ASP A 189 3.10 5.27 -30.46
N MET A 190 2.17 4.61 -29.75
CA MET A 190 1.48 3.40 -30.25
C MET A 190 0.28 3.70 -31.14
N LEU A 191 -0.18 4.96 -31.19
CA LEU A 191 -1.28 5.35 -32.07
C LEU A 191 -0.79 5.55 -33.52
N PRO A 192 -1.67 5.33 -34.52
CA PRO A 192 -1.40 5.70 -35.92
C PRO A 192 -1.01 7.19 -36.01
N GLU A 193 -0.16 7.53 -36.97
CA GLU A 193 0.37 8.91 -37.08
C GLU A 193 -0.74 9.97 -37.22
N GLU A 194 -1.84 9.64 -37.86
CA GLU A 194 -3.00 10.53 -38.06
C GLU A 194 -3.69 10.86 -36.71
N GLU A 195 -3.84 9.88 -35.80
CA GLU A 195 -4.50 10.04 -34.52
C GLU A 195 -3.54 10.60 -33.45
N ARG A 196 -2.22 10.43 -33.64
CA ARG A 196 -1.20 10.87 -32.68
C ARG A 196 -1.15 12.39 -32.51
N ALA A 197 -1.31 13.14 -33.59
CA ALA A 197 -1.30 14.60 -33.55
C ALA A 197 -2.51 15.16 -32.79
N GLU A 198 -3.69 14.60 -33.06
CA GLU A 198 -4.93 15.00 -32.37
C GLU A 198 -4.89 14.64 -30.87
N ALA A 199 -4.43 13.43 -30.54
CA ALA A 199 -4.29 12.99 -29.15
C ALA A 199 -3.28 13.84 -28.38
N LYS A 200 -2.14 14.23 -28.97
CA LYS A 200 -1.17 15.15 -28.38
C LYS A 200 -1.77 16.54 -28.11
N MET A 201 -2.55 17.06 -29.04
CA MET A 201 -3.23 18.36 -28.86
C MET A 201 -4.30 18.29 -27.76
N ALA A 202 -5.13 17.26 -27.76
CA ALA A 202 -6.16 17.06 -26.75
C ALA A 202 -5.56 16.88 -25.35
N LEU A 203 -4.44 16.15 -25.25
CA LEU A 203 -3.72 15.95 -23.99
C LEU A 203 -3.12 17.25 -23.47
N LYS A 204 -2.51 18.05 -24.36
CA LYS A 204 -1.95 19.35 -24.01
C LYS A 204 -3.03 20.29 -23.48
N GLU A 205 -4.17 20.34 -24.13
CA GLU A 205 -5.32 21.13 -23.68
C GLU A 205 -5.87 20.70 -22.32
N LYS A 206 -5.88 19.36 -22.08
CA LYS A 206 -6.29 18.81 -20.78
C LYS A 206 -5.32 19.18 -19.67
N LEU A 207 -4.01 19.05 -19.91
CA LEU A 207 -2.98 19.44 -18.95
C LEU A 207 -3.04 20.93 -18.61
N GLU A 208 -3.21 21.80 -19.61
CA GLU A 208 -3.37 23.24 -19.39
C GLU A 208 -4.65 23.58 -18.58
N LYS A 209 -5.75 22.84 -18.81
CA LYS A 209 -6.98 22.98 -18.00
C LYS A 209 -6.75 22.54 -16.56
N ASP A 210 -6.05 21.43 -16.34
CA ASP A 210 -5.75 20.91 -15.01
C ASP A 210 -4.79 21.84 -14.25
N GLU A 211 -3.80 22.42 -14.92
CA GLU A 211 -2.90 23.42 -14.34
C GLU A 211 -3.67 24.71 -13.93
N ARG A 212 -4.51 25.23 -14.81
CA ARG A 212 -5.38 26.40 -14.49
C ARG A 212 -6.34 26.13 -13.35
N MET A 213 -6.89 24.90 -13.26
CA MET A 213 -7.74 24.50 -12.14
C MET A 213 -6.95 24.39 -10.84
N ASN A 214 -5.73 23.90 -10.90
CA ASN A 214 -4.85 23.76 -9.74
C ASN A 214 -4.36 25.12 -9.24
N GLU A 215 -4.06 26.06 -10.15
CA GLU A 215 -3.74 27.46 -9.81
C GLU A 215 -4.93 28.17 -9.16
N LYS A 216 -6.15 28.01 -9.72
CA LYS A 216 -7.36 28.56 -9.11
C LYS A 216 -7.65 27.97 -7.72
N ARG A 217 -7.35 26.67 -7.51
CA ARG A 217 -7.46 26.05 -6.18
C ARG A 217 -6.43 26.62 -5.20
N LYS A 218 -5.18 26.81 -5.66
CA LYS A 218 -4.13 27.45 -4.85
C LYS A 218 -4.48 28.88 -4.51
N ALA A 219 -4.96 29.66 -5.48
CA ALA A 219 -5.39 31.04 -5.27
C ALA A 219 -6.56 31.13 -4.26
N LYS A 220 -7.57 30.25 -4.37
CA LYS A 220 -8.67 30.19 -3.39
C LYS A 220 -8.22 29.79 -1.98
N VAL A 221 -7.20 28.93 -1.88
CA VAL A 221 -6.64 28.56 -0.57
C VAL A 221 -5.89 29.74 0.02
N LEU A 222 -5.08 30.45 -0.78
CA LEU A 222 -4.37 31.66 -0.34
C LEU A 222 -5.34 32.75 0.08
N GLU A 223 -6.39 33.00 -0.71
CA GLU A 223 -7.47 34.00 -0.37
C GLU A 223 -8.18 33.61 0.94
N ARG A 224 -8.42 32.31 1.19
CA ARG A 224 -8.97 31.85 2.48
C ARG A 224 -8.02 32.06 3.65
N ILE A 225 -6.71 31.91 3.44
CA ILE A 225 -5.69 32.15 4.46
C ILE A 225 -5.60 33.65 4.76
N GLU A 226 -5.70 34.49 3.74
CA GLU A 226 -5.67 35.99 3.89
C GLU A 226 -6.94 36.56 4.50
N THR A 227 -8.11 35.94 4.22
CA THR A 227 -9.43 36.43 4.73
C THR A 227 -9.80 35.82 6.08
N ASN A 228 -9.20 34.75 6.51
CA ASN A 228 -9.38 34.20 7.86
C ASN A 228 -8.39 34.92 8.80
N ASP A 229 -8.88 35.92 9.54
CA ASP A 229 -8.21 36.52 10.71
C ASP A 229 -8.04 35.56 11.91
N ASP A 230 -8.14 34.25 11.69
CA ASP A 230 -7.88 33.23 12.69
C ASP A 230 -6.36 32.98 12.84
N LYS A 231 -5.72 33.96 13.49
CA LYS A 231 -4.38 33.82 14.08
C LYS A 231 -4.29 32.67 15.11
N SER A 232 -5.39 32.02 15.45
CA SER A 232 -5.46 30.96 16.44
C SER A 232 -4.91 29.62 15.94
N LEU A 233 -4.95 29.34 14.63
CA LEU A 233 -4.46 28.08 14.08
C LEU A 233 -2.94 28.01 13.89
N PHE A 234 -2.25 29.14 13.93
CA PHE A 234 -0.79 29.19 13.78
C PHE A 234 -0.02 28.98 15.09
N TRP A 235 -0.67 29.08 16.25
CA TRP A 235 -0.03 28.96 17.56
C TRP A 235 -0.07 27.54 18.13
N ASP A 236 -0.92 26.66 17.63
CA ASP A 236 -0.97 25.25 18.08
C ASP A 236 0.13 24.36 17.50
N GLN A 237 0.88 24.85 16.48
CA GLN A 237 2.05 24.12 15.97
C GLN A 237 3.35 24.40 16.76
N ALA A 238 3.36 25.34 17.69
CA ALA A 238 4.52 25.67 18.54
C ALA A 238 4.67 24.77 19.78
N ALA A 239 3.75 23.84 19.99
CA ALA A 239 3.81 22.89 21.11
C ALA A 239 4.34 21.51 20.71
N ILE A 240 5.43 21.42 19.95
CA ILE A 240 6.19 20.19 19.80
C ILE A 240 7.27 20.17 20.89
N PRO A 241 7.19 19.29 21.89
CA PRO A 241 8.24 19.19 22.92
C PRO A 241 9.55 18.76 22.27
N GLY A 242 10.53 19.65 22.21
CA GLY A 242 11.88 19.35 21.74
C GLY A 242 12.50 20.31 20.73
N LEU A 243 11.80 21.30 20.21
CA LEU A 243 12.41 22.35 19.39
C LEU A 243 12.82 23.52 20.30
N ARG A 244 14.12 23.63 20.61
CA ARG A 244 14.70 24.84 21.20
C ARG A 244 14.78 25.91 20.11
N THR A 245 14.05 27.00 20.26
CA THR A 245 14.26 28.22 19.48
C THR A 245 15.51 28.95 20.01
N ALA A 246 16.30 29.49 19.08
CA ALA A 246 17.62 30.07 19.33
C ALA A 246 17.62 31.46 20.03
N ASP A 247 16.62 31.81 20.82
CA ASP A 247 16.46 33.14 21.41
C ASP A 247 16.46 33.18 22.97
N ASP A 248 16.93 32.11 23.63
CA ASP A 248 17.09 32.14 25.11
C ASP A 248 18.51 32.45 25.58
N SER A 249 19.19 33.41 24.92
CA SER A 249 20.45 33.98 25.40
C SER A 249 20.30 35.46 25.74
N ASN A 250 19.43 35.81 26.69
CA ASN A 250 19.52 37.06 27.44
C ASN A 250 18.48 37.09 28.56
N ALA A 251 18.84 36.63 29.74
CA ALA A 251 18.23 37.06 30.99
C ALA A 251 19.35 37.39 31.99
N PRO A 252 19.41 38.63 32.53
CA PRO A 252 20.39 39.00 33.53
C PRO A 252 19.97 38.47 34.89
N GLN A 253 20.98 38.14 35.68
CA GLN A 253 21.13 37.84 37.07
C GLN A 253 19.90 37.91 37.97
#